data_61cebe8af73925681192ab073bd9c92d
#
_entry.id   61cebe8af73925681192ab073bd9c92d
#
_cell.length_a   1.000
_cell.length_b   1.000
_cell.length_c   1.000
_cell.angle_alpha   90.00
_cell.angle_beta   90.00
_cell.angle_gamma   90.00
#
_symmetry.space_group_name_H-M   'P 1'
#
loop_
_entity.id
_entity.type
_entity.pdbx_description
1 polymer ?
#
loop_
_entity_poly.entity_id
_entity_poly.type
_entity_poly.pdbx_seq_one_letter_code
_entity_poly.pdbx_strand_id
1 'polypeptide(L)'
;MKLQLPPRLDGSRDTIVADNRRIIVIGANGAGKTRFTERFISELDSPVFRLSALKALYRCDAPDNLPGSIDSRYVEATSQSSFIRSDNATQFERLTTLMLYDEVLNLIAHKVTNSDGKPVPLPESHLDRVIKAWQEVFPENKVLREGGKLLFSRNNDSTEAYSSLKLSDGEKAVLYYFGALQYAPGKAVVFVDSPGMFLHPSITGFIWDKVESMRPDCTFVYTTHDVEFLSARRDNAIVWVRGYDAAKQTWDYAVLPPNSSISEDLYATLVGTRKPVLFIEGDATHSIDAKLYPLVFTDYTVKSLGSCNKVIEATRTFNDLNAFHHLDSHGIVDRDPVSYTHLRAHETVL
;
A
#
# COMPACT_ATOMS: atom_id res chain seq x y z
N MET A 1 14.88 13.57 4.77
CA MET A 1 13.93 14.62 4.36
C MET A 1 12.98 14.90 5.53
N LYS A 2 12.68 16.18 5.83
CA LYS A 2 11.69 16.53 6.86
C LYS A 2 10.37 16.83 6.18
N LEU A 3 9.31 16.19 6.63
CA LEU A 3 7.97 16.31 6.08
C LEU A 3 6.98 16.69 7.19
N GLN A 4 6.25 17.78 7.02
CA GLN A 4 5.24 18.23 7.95
C GLN A 4 3.93 17.50 7.66
N LEU A 5 3.32 16.92 8.70
CA LEU A 5 2.05 16.21 8.60
C LEU A 5 0.84 17.16 8.66
N PRO A 6 -0.34 16.74 8.19
CA PRO A 6 -1.59 17.45 8.37
C PRO A 6 -1.90 17.78 9.83
N PRO A 7 -2.75 18.80 10.11
CA PRO A 7 -3.02 19.24 11.47
C PRO A 7 -3.76 18.19 12.31
N ARG A 8 -3.38 18.05 13.57
CA ARG A 8 -4.07 17.27 14.60
C ARG A 8 -5.38 17.94 15.02
N LEU A 9 -6.22 17.24 15.81
CA LEU A 9 -7.48 17.78 16.36
C LEU A 9 -7.29 19.08 17.17
N ASP A 10 -6.15 19.25 17.84
CA ASP A 10 -5.78 20.43 18.60
C ASP A 10 -5.11 21.54 17.75
N GLY A 11 -4.96 21.31 16.45
CA GLY A 11 -4.29 22.23 15.52
C GLY A 11 -2.77 22.11 15.49
N SER A 12 -2.14 21.31 16.35
CA SER A 12 -0.71 21.04 16.31
C SER A 12 -0.34 20.21 15.07
N ARG A 13 0.96 20.19 14.73
CA ARG A 13 1.47 19.45 13.57
C ARG A 13 2.76 18.74 13.94
N ASP A 14 2.85 17.49 13.52
CA ASP A 14 4.09 16.73 13.64
C ASP A 14 4.95 16.89 12.39
N THR A 15 6.24 16.74 12.61
CA THR A 15 7.23 16.65 11.52
C THR A 15 7.89 15.29 11.56
N ILE A 16 7.83 14.57 10.46
CA ILE A 16 8.49 13.28 10.31
C ILE A 16 9.83 13.48 9.61
N VAL A 17 10.86 12.82 10.14
CA VAL A 17 12.14 12.68 9.46
C VAL A 17 12.12 11.32 8.74
N ALA A 18 12.06 11.35 7.41
CA ALA A 18 12.08 10.14 6.60
C ALA A 18 13.55 9.74 6.32
N ASP A 19 14.22 9.14 7.31
CA ASP A 19 15.62 8.71 7.19
C ASP A 19 15.76 7.62 6.12
N ASN A 20 14.84 6.66 6.10
CA ASN A 20 14.81 5.57 5.12
C ASN A 20 14.01 5.91 3.85
N ARG A 21 13.61 7.18 3.67
CA ARG A 21 12.77 7.64 2.55
C ARG A 21 11.45 6.89 2.39
N ARG A 22 10.93 6.33 3.47
CA ARG A 22 9.67 5.57 3.49
C ARG A 22 8.81 6.06 4.64
N ILE A 23 7.53 6.26 4.36
CA ILE A 23 6.49 6.59 5.36
C ILE A 23 5.31 5.67 5.08
N ILE A 24 4.73 5.09 6.11
CA ILE A 24 3.55 4.24 5.97
C ILE A 24 2.39 4.88 6.74
N VAL A 25 1.30 5.16 6.05
CA VAL A 25 0.06 5.68 6.61
C VAL A 25 -0.92 4.52 6.74
N ILE A 26 -1.28 4.19 7.97
CA ILE A 26 -2.20 3.10 8.29
C ILE A 26 -3.47 3.61 8.97
N GLY A 27 -4.48 2.76 9.04
CA GLY A 27 -5.72 3.04 9.76
C GLY A 27 -6.90 2.25 9.23
N ALA A 28 -7.99 2.20 9.97
CA ALA A 28 -9.22 1.50 9.60
C ALA A 28 -9.86 2.11 8.33
N ASN A 29 -10.72 1.33 7.66
CA ASN A 29 -11.53 1.86 6.57
C ASN A 29 -12.46 2.96 7.09
N GLY A 30 -12.50 4.09 6.39
CA GLY A 30 -13.27 5.27 6.82
C GLY A 30 -12.58 6.15 7.87
N ALA A 31 -11.37 5.84 8.33
CA ALA A 31 -10.60 6.69 9.25
C ALA A 31 -10.13 8.03 8.65
N GLY A 32 -10.29 8.23 7.33
CA GLY A 32 -9.90 9.46 6.66
C GLY A 32 -8.49 9.43 6.06
N LYS A 33 -7.86 8.24 5.88
CA LYS A 33 -6.52 8.09 5.29
C LYS A 33 -6.37 8.82 3.95
N THR A 34 -7.31 8.63 3.04
CA THR A 34 -7.26 9.27 1.71
C THR A 34 -7.28 10.79 1.84
N ARG A 35 -8.15 11.34 2.68
CA ARG A 35 -8.21 12.79 2.94
C ARG A 35 -6.94 13.30 3.62
N PHE A 36 -6.38 12.51 4.55
CA PHE A 36 -5.09 12.81 5.19
C PHE A 36 -3.98 12.91 4.13
N THR A 37 -3.91 11.93 3.25
CA THR A 37 -2.91 11.89 2.17
C THR A 37 -3.11 13.05 1.18
N GLU A 38 -4.34 13.39 0.82
CA GLU A 38 -4.63 14.53 -0.06
C GLU A 38 -4.21 15.87 0.58
N ARG A 39 -4.50 16.04 1.88
CA ARG A 39 -4.07 17.22 2.62
C ARG A 39 -2.55 17.28 2.72
N PHE A 40 -1.92 16.16 3.02
CA PHE A 40 -0.46 16.05 3.06
C PHE A 40 0.17 16.46 1.73
N ILE A 41 -0.35 15.94 0.62
CA ILE A 41 0.09 16.28 -0.73
C ILE A 41 -0.04 17.78 -1.01
N SER A 42 -1.17 18.39 -0.63
CA SER A 42 -1.43 19.80 -0.92
C SER A 42 -0.51 20.78 -0.18
N GLU A 43 0.17 20.33 0.87
CA GLU A 43 1.06 21.11 1.71
C GLU A 43 2.55 20.84 1.44
N LEU A 44 2.87 19.97 0.46
CA LEU A 44 4.25 19.68 0.10
C LEU A 44 4.80 20.67 -0.92
N ASP A 45 5.99 21.21 -0.62
CA ASP A 45 6.77 22.03 -1.58
C ASP A 45 7.55 21.20 -2.60
N SER A 46 7.65 19.88 -2.38
CA SER A 46 8.37 18.94 -3.25
C SER A 46 7.49 18.44 -4.39
N PRO A 47 8.06 18.06 -5.54
CA PRO A 47 7.31 17.40 -6.58
C PRO A 47 6.60 16.14 -6.06
N VAL A 48 5.34 15.97 -6.44
CA VAL A 48 4.50 14.86 -6.01
C VAL A 48 4.19 13.95 -7.19
N PHE A 49 4.26 12.64 -6.94
CA PHE A 49 3.84 11.63 -7.90
C PHE A 49 2.90 10.63 -7.23
N ARG A 50 1.82 10.22 -7.92
CA ARG A 50 0.79 9.35 -7.35
C ARG A 50 0.72 8.03 -8.10
N LEU A 51 0.72 6.92 -7.38
CA LEU A 51 0.56 5.56 -7.90
C LEU A 51 -0.67 4.89 -7.26
N SER A 52 -1.58 4.41 -8.09
CA SER A 52 -2.71 3.59 -7.68
C SER A 52 -3.07 2.62 -8.80
N ALA A 53 -2.79 1.32 -8.60
CA ALA A 53 -3.10 0.31 -9.60
C ALA A 53 -4.61 0.25 -9.89
N LEU A 54 -5.45 0.34 -8.87
CA LEU A 54 -6.90 0.34 -9.04
C LEU A 54 -7.37 1.44 -10.00
N LYS A 55 -6.90 2.67 -9.81
CA LYS A 55 -7.26 3.80 -10.68
C LYS A 55 -6.64 3.66 -12.06
N ALA A 56 -5.42 3.13 -12.15
CA ALA A 56 -4.71 2.98 -13.42
C ALA A 56 -5.32 1.91 -14.31
N LEU A 57 -5.81 0.81 -13.74
CA LEU A 57 -6.33 -0.32 -14.50
C LEU A 57 -7.82 -0.21 -14.81
N TYR A 58 -8.60 0.42 -13.94
CA TYR A 58 -10.06 0.38 -14.00
C TYR A 58 -10.77 1.73 -14.02
N ARG A 59 -10.11 2.82 -13.63
CA ARG A 59 -10.72 4.16 -13.72
C ARG A 59 -10.13 4.95 -14.85
N CYS A 60 -11.01 5.35 -15.77
CA CYS A 60 -10.72 6.42 -16.69
C CYS A 60 -11.06 7.76 -16.02
N ASP A 61 -10.30 8.80 -16.35
CA ASP A 61 -10.68 10.17 -16.06
C ASP A 61 -11.87 10.52 -16.97
N ALA A 62 -13.07 10.03 -16.59
CA ALA A 62 -14.29 10.45 -17.27
C ALA A 62 -14.53 11.92 -16.92
N PRO A 63 -14.80 12.80 -17.87
CA PRO A 63 -15.18 14.16 -17.58
C PRO A 63 -16.44 14.14 -16.69
N ASP A 64 -16.47 14.96 -15.64
CA ASP A 64 -17.57 15.06 -14.68
C ASP A 64 -18.92 15.40 -15.34
N ASN A 65 -18.93 15.76 -16.61
CA ASN A 65 -20.07 16.21 -17.41
C ASN A 65 -20.44 15.23 -18.54
N LEU A 66 -20.57 13.93 -18.25
CA LEU A 66 -21.17 13.03 -19.22
C LEU A 66 -22.69 13.31 -19.32
N PRO A 67 -23.22 13.60 -20.54
CA PRO A 67 -24.65 13.75 -20.73
C PRO A 67 -25.35 12.41 -20.49
N GLY A 68 -26.45 12.44 -19.71
CA GLY A 68 -27.27 11.27 -19.43
C GLY A 68 -27.65 11.12 -17.96
N SER A 69 -28.78 10.47 -17.69
CA SER A 69 -29.21 10.15 -16.35
C SER A 69 -28.33 9.08 -15.71
N ILE A 70 -28.29 9.00 -14.37
CA ILE A 70 -27.59 7.94 -13.64
C ILE A 70 -28.07 6.55 -14.10
N ASP A 71 -29.37 6.41 -14.35
CA ASP A 71 -29.96 5.15 -14.80
C ASP A 71 -29.49 4.72 -16.17
N SER A 72 -29.39 5.65 -17.14
CA SER A 72 -28.88 5.32 -18.48
C SER A 72 -27.40 4.89 -18.45
N ARG A 73 -26.58 5.49 -17.59
CA ARG A 73 -25.16 5.10 -17.39
C ARG A 73 -25.02 3.72 -16.75
N TYR A 74 -25.90 3.41 -15.81
CA TYR A 74 -25.92 2.11 -15.14
C TYR A 74 -26.35 1.00 -16.15
N VAL A 75 -27.40 1.24 -16.92
CA VAL A 75 -27.87 0.32 -17.96
C VAL A 75 -26.80 0.10 -19.03
N GLU A 76 -26.15 1.16 -19.49
CA GLU A 76 -25.07 1.07 -20.48
C GLU A 76 -23.88 0.27 -19.91
N ALA A 77 -23.44 0.56 -18.69
CA ALA A 77 -22.36 -0.17 -18.03
C ALA A 77 -22.69 -1.66 -17.83
N THR A 78 -23.94 -2.00 -17.53
CA THR A 78 -24.38 -3.39 -17.31
C THR A 78 -24.72 -4.13 -18.61
N SER A 79 -25.03 -3.43 -19.68
CA SER A 79 -25.33 -4.03 -20.99
C SER A 79 -24.08 -4.43 -21.80
N GLN A 80 -22.91 -3.86 -21.44
CA GLN A 80 -21.65 -4.22 -22.07
C GLN A 80 -21.20 -5.61 -21.61
N SER A 81 -20.78 -6.44 -22.54
CA SER A 81 -20.36 -7.84 -22.28
C SER A 81 -19.08 -7.98 -21.46
N SER A 82 -18.41 -6.88 -21.09
CA SER A 82 -17.29 -6.85 -20.16
C SER A 82 -17.53 -5.79 -19.09
N PHE A 83 -17.56 -6.23 -17.84
CA PHE A 83 -17.74 -5.39 -16.65
C PHE A 83 -16.71 -4.24 -16.49
N ILE A 84 -15.75 -4.09 -17.39
CA ILE A 84 -14.50 -3.37 -17.07
C ILE A 84 -14.05 -2.39 -18.15
N ARG A 85 -14.61 -2.39 -19.36
CA ARG A 85 -14.14 -1.49 -20.42
C ARG A 85 -15.08 -0.32 -20.63
N SER A 86 -14.59 0.88 -20.28
CA SER A 86 -15.02 2.10 -20.95
C SER A 86 -14.31 2.22 -22.29
N ASP A 87 -14.94 2.88 -23.27
CA ASP A 87 -14.35 3.17 -24.58
C ASP A 87 -13.10 4.08 -24.54
N ASN A 88 -12.80 4.63 -23.35
CA ASN A 88 -11.62 5.45 -23.11
C ASN A 88 -10.43 4.61 -22.64
N ALA A 89 -9.25 4.87 -23.19
CA ALA A 89 -8.01 4.23 -22.78
C ALA A 89 -7.73 4.45 -21.28
N THR A 90 -7.43 3.37 -20.56
CA THR A 90 -7.02 3.41 -19.17
C THR A 90 -5.65 4.10 -19.00
N GLN A 91 -5.30 4.49 -17.77
CA GLN A 91 -3.96 5.02 -17.51
C GLN A 91 -2.87 3.99 -17.84
N PHE A 92 -3.16 2.71 -17.64
CA PHE A 92 -2.26 1.61 -18.01
C PHE A 92 -2.02 1.55 -19.52
N GLU A 93 -3.07 1.65 -20.33
CA GLU A 93 -2.96 1.64 -21.80
C GLU A 93 -2.21 2.88 -22.32
N ARG A 94 -2.48 4.04 -21.73
CA ARG A 94 -1.74 5.28 -22.05
C ARG A 94 -0.26 5.15 -21.70
N LEU A 95 0.05 4.55 -20.53
CA LEU A 95 1.44 4.34 -20.10
C LEU A 95 2.19 3.42 -21.05
N THR A 96 1.60 2.29 -21.46
CA THR A 96 2.25 1.36 -22.39
C THR A 96 2.51 2.01 -23.75
N THR A 97 1.60 2.84 -24.22
CA THR A 97 1.77 3.64 -25.45
C THR A 97 2.87 4.69 -25.27
N LEU A 98 2.91 5.39 -24.12
CA LEU A 98 3.91 6.40 -23.83
C LEU A 98 5.32 5.80 -23.81
N MET A 99 5.50 4.64 -23.15
CA MET A 99 6.80 3.96 -23.10
C MET A 99 7.33 3.57 -24.47
N LEU A 100 6.46 3.09 -25.36
CA LEU A 100 6.83 2.78 -26.74
C LEU A 100 7.17 4.02 -27.56
N TYR A 101 6.39 5.10 -27.37
CA TYR A 101 6.65 6.35 -28.07
C TYR A 101 7.97 6.99 -27.60
N ASP A 102 8.24 6.98 -26.32
CA ASP A 102 9.49 7.47 -25.74
C ASP A 102 10.70 6.70 -26.31
N GLU A 103 10.58 5.38 -26.44
CA GLU A 103 11.60 4.57 -27.08
C GLU A 103 11.88 4.99 -28.53
N VAL A 104 10.83 5.21 -29.31
CA VAL A 104 10.95 5.69 -30.70
C VAL A 104 11.65 7.05 -30.75
N LEU A 105 11.27 7.99 -29.86
CA LEU A 105 11.91 9.30 -29.79
C LEU A 105 13.40 9.19 -29.43
N ASN A 106 13.76 8.30 -28.51
CA ASN A 106 15.17 8.05 -28.14
C ASN A 106 15.96 7.50 -29.32
N LEU A 107 15.40 6.56 -30.10
CA LEU A 107 16.00 6.02 -31.30
C LEU A 107 16.22 7.10 -32.38
N ILE A 108 15.24 7.96 -32.59
CA ILE A 108 15.31 9.08 -33.54
C ILE A 108 16.40 10.07 -33.10
N ALA A 109 16.41 10.47 -31.82
CA ALA A 109 17.40 11.38 -31.27
C ALA A 109 18.81 10.81 -31.42
N HIS A 110 19.00 9.53 -31.11
CA HIS A 110 20.27 8.83 -31.29
C HIS A 110 20.74 8.83 -32.75
N LYS A 111 19.84 8.57 -33.70
CA LYS A 111 20.14 8.60 -35.14
C LYS A 111 20.60 9.98 -35.60
N VAL A 112 19.94 11.04 -35.10
CA VAL A 112 20.29 12.42 -35.46
C VAL A 112 21.65 12.82 -34.88
N THR A 113 21.94 12.43 -33.63
CA THR A 113 23.19 12.79 -32.94
C THR A 113 24.41 12.07 -33.52
N ASN A 114 24.23 10.88 -34.13
CA ASN A 114 25.30 10.05 -34.67
C ASN A 114 25.55 10.25 -36.18
N SER A 115 25.18 11.36 -36.75
CA SER A 115 25.45 11.71 -38.15
C SER A 115 26.94 11.75 -38.51
N ASP A 116 27.86 11.83 -37.51
CA ASP A 116 29.31 11.93 -37.70
C ASP A 116 30.04 10.58 -37.87
N GLY A 117 29.30 9.49 -38.04
CA GLY A 117 29.86 8.17 -38.45
C GLY A 117 30.62 7.37 -37.37
N LYS A 118 30.64 7.81 -36.10
CA LYS A 118 31.16 7.01 -34.99
C LYS A 118 30.06 6.23 -34.31
N PRO A 119 30.22 4.91 -34.10
CA PRO A 119 29.20 4.14 -33.38
C PRO A 119 29.15 4.59 -31.91
N VAL A 120 28.07 5.25 -31.52
CA VAL A 120 27.80 5.56 -30.12
C VAL A 120 26.80 4.52 -29.60
N PRO A 121 27.06 3.89 -28.44
CA PRO A 121 26.11 2.92 -27.90
C PRO A 121 24.77 3.60 -27.60
N LEU A 122 23.69 2.89 -27.91
CA LEU A 122 22.34 3.35 -27.64
C LEU A 122 22.14 3.50 -26.11
N PRO A 123 21.68 4.63 -25.60
CA PRO A 123 21.41 4.79 -24.17
C PRO A 123 20.25 3.87 -23.75
N GLU A 124 20.34 3.33 -22.53
CA GLU A 124 19.27 2.52 -21.96
C GLU A 124 17.99 3.34 -21.82
N SER A 125 16.91 2.90 -22.48
CA SER A 125 15.60 3.57 -22.46
C SER A 125 14.85 3.31 -21.16
N HIS A 126 13.77 4.08 -20.91
CA HIS A 126 12.84 3.78 -19.82
C HIS A 126 12.24 2.38 -19.98
N LEU A 127 11.89 2.01 -21.20
CA LEU A 127 11.32 0.70 -21.51
C LEU A 127 12.33 -0.43 -21.27
N ASP A 128 13.62 -0.26 -21.57
CA ASP A 128 14.64 -1.26 -21.25
C ASP A 128 14.72 -1.55 -19.76
N ARG A 129 14.71 -0.50 -18.93
CA ARG A 129 14.72 -0.64 -17.48
C ARG A 129 13.49 -1.35 -16.94
N VAL A 130 12.32 -1.04 -17.52
CA VAL A 130 11.06 -1.69 -17.16
C VAL A 130 11.07 -3.17 -17.54
N ILE A 131 11.52 -3.51 -18.76
CA ILE A 131 11.61 -4.91 -19.22
C ILE A 131 12.59 -5.70 -18.35
N LYS A 132 13.72 -5.13 -18.02
CA LYS A 132 14.72 -5.78 -17.14
C LYS A 132 14.14 -6.05 -15.75
N ALA A 133 13.48 -5.05 -15.14
CA ALA A 133 12.82 -5.22 -13.86
C ALA A 133 11.67 -6.24 -13.92
N TRP A 134 10.89 -6.24 -15.01
CA TRP A 134 9.84 -7.21 -15.26
C TRP A 134 10.38 -8.64 -15.32
N GLN A 135 11.47 -8.88 -16.05
CA GLN A 135 12.06 -10.20 -16.18
C GLN A 135 12.65 -10.74 -14.89
N GLU A 136 13.06 -9.87 -13.96
CA GLU A 136 13.48 -10.30 -12.62
C GLU A 136 12.31 -10.83 -11.79
N VAL A 137 11.09 -10.31 -11.99
CA VAL A 137 9.88 -10.77 -11.30
C VAL A 137 9.29 -12.00 -12.01
N PHE A 138 9.31 -12.00 -13.33
CA PHE A 138 8.73 -13.04 -14.19
C PHE A 138 9.78 -13.60 -15.15
N PRO A 139 10.73 -14.40 -14.68
CA PRO A 139 11.89 -14.84 -15.48
C PRO A 139 11.50 -15.72 -16.67
N GLU A 140 10.36 -16.40 -16.60
CA GLU A 140 9.86 -17.25 -17.69
C GLU A 140 9.07 -16.48 -18.75
N ASN A 141 8.75 -15.21 -18.49
CA ASN A 141 7.95 -14.39 -19.40
C ASN A 141 8.85 -13.45 -20.21
N LYS A 142 8.82 -13.61 -21.52
CA LYS A 142 9.57 -12.76 -22.46
C LYS A 142 8.72 -11.57 -22.90
N VAL A 143 9.34 -10.40 -22.96
CA VAL A 143 8.72 -9.18 -23.48
C VAL A 143 9.26 -8.91 -24.87
N LEU A 144 8.36 -8.77 -25.85
CA LEU A 144 8.67 -8.52 -27.24
C LEU A 144 8.17 -7.11 -27.64
N ARG A 145 8.91 -6.46 -28.52
CA ARG A 145 8.57 -5.15 -29.10
C ARG A 145 8.30 -5.36 -30.58
N GLU A 146 7.06 -5.48 -30.96
CA GLU A 146 6.71 -5.80 -32.33
C GLU A 146 5.48 -5.00 -32.80
N GLY A 147 5.54 -4.48 -34.00
CA GLY A 147 4.42 -3.76 -34.59
C GLY A 147 3.95 -2.54 -33.81
N GLY A 148 4.85 -1.87 -33.06
CA GLY A 148 4.49 -0.75 -32.19
C GLY A 148 3.68 -1.14 -30.95
N LYS A 149 3.76 -2.40 -30.52
CA LYS A 149 3.07 -2.95 -29.34
C LYS A 149 4.05 -3.69 -28.44
N LEU A 150 3.72 -3.72 -27.15
CA LEU A 150 4.35 -4.61 -26.20
C LEU A 150 3.58 -5.93 -26.20
N LEU A 151 4.30 -6.99 -26.53
CA LEU A 151 3.79 -8.35 -26.51
C LEU A 151 4.52 -9.14 -25.43
N PHE A 152 3.83 -10.09 -24.86
CA PHE A 152 4.31 -10.95 -23.79
C PHE A 152 4.16 -12.41 -24.24
N SER A 153 5.14 -13.23 -23.93
CA SER A 153 5.05 -14.67 -24.17
C SER A 153 5.39 -15.44 -22.91
N ARG A 154 4.71 -16.55 -22.68
CA ARG A 154 5.04 -17.47 -21.58
C ARG A 154 6.02 -18.52 -22.05
N ASN A 155 6.80 -19.07 -21.10
CA ASN A 155 7.75 -20.16 -21.36
C ASN A 155 8.78 -19.86 -22.48
N ASN A 156 9.09 -18.59 -22.70
CA ASN A 156 9.98 -18.16 -23.80
C ASN A 156 9.52 -18.57 -25.22
N ASP A 157 8.27 -18.99 -25.39
CA ASP A 157 7.71 -19.35 -26.69
C ASP A 157 7.12 -18.10 -27.37
N SER A 158 7.84 -17.56 -28.35
CA SER A 158 7.41 -16.38 -29.10
C SER A 158 6.23 -16.63 -30.05
N THR A 159 5.84 -17.89 -30.28
CA THR A 159 4.72 -18.22 -31.16
C THR A 159 3.35 -17.92 -30.52
N GLU A 160 3.27 -17.90 -29.21
CA GLU A 160 2.06 -17.58 -28.43
C GLU A 160 2.11 -16.19 -27.80
N ALA A 161 2.68 -15.22 -28.50
CA ALA A 161 2.76 -13.85 -27.99
C ALA A 161 1.37 -13.19 -27.89
N TYR A 162 1.11 -12.52 -26.76
CA TYR A 162 -0.15 -11.82 -26.49
C TYR A 162 0.09 -10.38 -26.05
N SER A 163 -0.91 -9.52 -26.27
CA SER A 163 -0.84 -8.10 -25.92
C SER A 163 -0.80 -7.89 -24.39
N SER A 164 -0.20 -6.77 -23.95
CA SER A 164 -0.23 -6.28 -22.57
C SER A 164 -1.63 -6.22 -21.96
N LEU A 165 -2.67 -6.07 -22.79
CA LEU A 165 -4.06 -6.06 -22.34
C LEU A 165 -4.55 -7.42 -21.82
N LYS A 166 -3.91 -8.51 -22.25
CA LYS A 166 -4.23 -9.88 -21.82
C LYS A 166 -3.43 -10.33 -20.58
N LEU A 167 -2.55 -9.51 -20.06
CA LEU A 167 -1.91 -9.74 -18.76
C LEU A 167 -2.97 -9.87 -17.66
N SER A 168 -2.69 -10.67 -16.65
CA SER A 168 -3.49 -10.69 -15.41
C SER A 168 -3.42 -9.32 -14.70
N ASP A 169 -4.35 -9.04 -13.80
CA ASP A 169 -4.36 -7.77 -13.09
C ASP A 169 -3.11 -7.56 -12.24
N GLY A 170 -2.58 -8.64 -11.65
CA GLY A 170 -1.31 -8.59 -10.93
C GLY A 170 -0.13 -8.24 -11.83
N GLU A 171 -0.03 -8.90 -12.98
CA GLU A 171 1.01 -8.58 -13.98
C GLU A 171 0.87 -7.14 -14.49
N LYS A 172 -0.35 -6.69 -14.79
CA LYS A 172 -0.61 -5.28 -15.16
C LYS A 172 -0.18 -4.30 -14.08
N ALA A 173 -0.48 -4.60 -12.81
CA ALA A 173 -0.10 -3.76 -11.68
C ALA A 173 1.43 -3.63 -11.56
N VAL A 174 2.17 -4.73 -11.69
CA VAL A 174 3.63 -4.71 -11.67
C VAL A 174 4.19 -3.89 -12.83
N LEU A 175 3.71 -4.12 -14.05
CA LEU A 175 4.14 -3.35 -15.23
C LEU A 175 3.82 -1.85 -15.08
N TYR A 176 2.66 -1.54 -14.52
CA TYR A 176 2.27 -0.18 -14.23
C TYR A 176 3.20 0.48 -13.22
N TYR A 177 3.52 -0.17 -12.10
CA TYR A 177 4.41 0.40 -11.09
C TYR A 177 5.80 0.66 -11.64
N PHE A 178 6.39 -0.29 -12.35
CA PHE A 178 7.71 -0.13 -12.95
C PHE A 178 7.73 0.95 -14.03
N GLY A 179 6.70 0.98 -14.88
CA GLY A 179 6.62 1.93 -16.00
C GLY A 179 6.32 3.36 -15.54
N ALA A 180 5.27 3.54 -14.72
CA ALA A 180 4.86 4.86 -14.27
C ALA A 180 5.96 5.57 -13.47
N LEU A 181 6.69 4.83 -12.65
CA LEU A 181 7.76 5.38 -11.82
C LEU A 181 8.92 5.99 -12.66
N GLN A 182 9.13 5.52 -13.90
CA GLN A 182 10.17 6.10 -14.77
C GLN A 182 9.89 7.57 -15.09
N TYR A 183 8.62 7.98 -15.06
CA TYR A 183 8.17 9.34 -15.36
C TYR A 183 7.96 10.20 -14.10
N ALA A 184 8.24 9.66 -12.92
CA ALA A 184 8.19 10.46 -11.70
C ALA A 184 9.28 11.57 -11.74
N PRO A 185 8.97 12.80 -11.35
CA PRO A 185 9.98 13.87 -11.24
C PRO A 185 11.15 13.47 -10.33
N GLY A 186 12.31 14.08 -10.56
CA GLY A 186 13.48 13.87 -9.68
C GLY A 186 13.18 14.32 -8.25
N LYS A 187 13.60 13.52 -7.26
CA LYS A 187 13.39 13.76 -5.83
C LYS A 187 11.91 13.93 -5.43
N ALA A 188 11.01 13.31 -6.17
CA ALA A 188 9.58 13.37 -5.88
C ALA A 188 9.22 12.63 -4.59
N VAL A 189 8.13 13.08 -3.96
CA VAL A 189 7.41 12.29 -2.96
C VAL A 189 6.37 11.45 -3.69
N VAL A 190 6.56 10.14 -3.69
CA VAL A 190 5.73 9.16 -4.40
C VAL A 190 4.67 8.63 -3.44
N PHE A 191 3.42 8.96 -3.68
CA PHE A 191 2.29 8.45 -2.90
C PHE A 191 1.73 7.20 -3.56
N VAL A 192 1.67 6.12 -2.80
CA VAL A 192 1.19 4.82 -3.23
C VAL A 192 -0.06 4.45 -2.45
N ASP A 193 -1.17 4.33 -3.17
CA ASP A 193 -2.43 3.90 -2.57
C ASP A 193 -2.58 2.38 -2.71
N SER A 194 -2.74 1.70 -1.55
CA SER A 194 -2.96 0.26 -1.47
C SER A 194 -1.90 -0.57 -2.21
N PRO A 195 -0.64 -0.57 -1.75
CA PRO A 195 0.51 -1.20 -2.44
C PRO A 195 0.35 -2.70 -2.69
N GLY A 196 -0.46 -3.41 -1.89
CA GLY A 196 -0.78 -4.84 -2.06
C GLY A 196 -1.90 -5.12 -3.07
N MET A 197 -2.56 -4.09 -3.62
CA MET A 197 -3.68 -4.28 -4.53
C MET A 197 -3.27 -5.07 -5.78
N PHE A 198 -3.98 -6.15 -6.08
CA PHE A 198 -3.72 -7.11 -7.17
C PHE A 198 -2.43 -7.93 -7.04
N LEU A 199 -1.63 -7.73 -6.00
CA LEU A 199 -0.41 -8.48 -5.78
C LEU A 199 -0.63 -9.60 -4.76
N HIS A 200 0.03 -10.74 -4.99
CA HIS A 200 0.05 -11.79 -3.98
C HIS A 200 0.97 -11.35 -2.82
N PRO A 201 0.57 -11.55 -1.56
CA PRO A 201 1.35 -11.10 -0.39
C PRO A 201 2.82 -11.52 -0.43
N SER A 202 3.12 -12.76 -0.88
CA SER A 202 4.49 -13.30 -0.92
C SER A 202 5.45 -12.54 -1.84
N ILE A 203 4.95 -11.84 -2.86
CA ILE A 203 5.79 -11.09 -3.81
C ILE A 203 5.72 -9.57 -3.61
N THR A 204 4.74 -9.09 -2.85
CA THR A 204 4.51 -7.65 -2.66
C THR A 204 5.75 -6.95 -2.10
N GLY A 205 6.40 -7.54 -1.10
CA GLY A 205 7.64 -6.99 -0.53
C GLY A 205 8.74 -6.85 -1.58
N PHE A 206 9.01 -7.92 -2.32
CA PHE A 206 10.04 -7.95 -3.36
C PHE A 206 9.77 -6.91 -4.47
N ILE A 207 8.51 -6.79 -4.92
CA ILE A 207 8.13 -5.82 -5.96
C ILE A 207 8.41 -4.40 -5.49
N TRP A 208 8.01 -4.05 -4.26
CA TRP A 208 8.22 -2.70 -3.76
C TRP A 208 9.69 -2.38 -3.45
N ASP A 209 10.49 -3.35 -3.02
CA ASP A 209 11.94 -3.17 -2.89
C ASP A 209 12.58 -2.90 -4.26
N LYS A 210 12.09 -3.58 -5.30
CA LYS A 210 12.54 -3.33 -6.67
C LYS A 210 12.12 -1.94 -7.16
N VAL A 211 10.85 -1.55 -6.98
CA VAL A 211 10.31 -0.23 -7.32
C VAL A 211 11.15 0.89 -6.68
N GLU A 212 11.41 0.78 -5.38
CA GLU A 212 12.20 1.76 -4.64
C GLU A 212 13.67 1.80 -5.11
N SER A 213 14.26 0.65 -5.43
CA SER A 213 15.63 0.57 -5.96
C SER A 213 15.79 1.24 -7.32
N MET A 214 14.73 1.29 -8.14
CA MET A 214 14.73 1.98 -9.43
C MET A 214 14.78 3.50 -9.30
N ARG A 215 14.31 4.06 -8.17
CA ARG A 215 14.26 5.50 -7.89
C ARG A 215 14.73 5.82 -6.47
N PRO A 216 16.02 5.62 -6.18
CA PRO A 216 16.58 5.87 -4.84
C PRO A 216 16.60 7.37 -4.48
N ASP A 217 16.32 8.25 -5.42
CA ASP A 217 16.18 9.69 -5.23
C ASP A 217 14.82 10.10 -4.68
N CYS A 218 13.79 9.25 -4.80
CA CYS A 218 12.43 9.52 -4.36
C CYS A 218 12.19 9.12 -2.89
N THR A 219 11.15 9.73 -2.30
CA THR A 219 10.61 9.33 -0.99
C THR A 219 9.24 8.72 -1.20
N PHE A 220 8.99 7.55 -0.60
CA PHE A 220 7.74 6.82 -0.78
C PHE A 220 6.82 6.98 0.42
N VAL A 221 5.54 7.27 0.18
CA VAL A 221 4.48 7.34 1.18
C VAL A 221 3.41 6.33 0.81
N TYR A 222 3.30 5.27 1.58
CA TYR A 222 2.35 4.19 1.36
C TYR A 222 1.09 4.40 2.19
N THR A 223 -0.07 4.29 1.59
CA THR A 223 -1.35 4.27 2.30
C THR A 223 -1.92 2.86 2.25
N THR A 224 -2.01 2.20 3.39
CA THR A 224 -2.43 0.80 3.45
C THR A 224 -3.25 0.47 4.68
N HIS A 225 -3.96 -0.65 4.62
CA HIS A 225 -4.54 -1.38 5.76
C HIS A 225 -4.00 -2.82 5.82
N ASP A 226 -3.01 -3.14 4.98
CA ASP A 226 -2.40 -4.46 4.89
C ASP A 226 -1.30 -4.61 5.94
N VAL A 227 -1.52 -5.54 6.87
CA VAL A 227 -0.62 -5.83 7.99
C VAL A 227 0.64 -6.55 7.52
N GLU A 228 0.54 -7.43 6.53
CA GLU A 228 1.70 -8.15 6.00
C GLU A 228 2.68 -7.19 5.33
N PHE A 229 2.15 -6.25 4.53
CA PHE A 229 2.97 -5.19 3.95
C PHE A 229 3.67 -4.35 5.02
N LEU A 230 2.96 -4.01 6.09
CA LEU A 230 3.49 -3.24 7.21
C LEU A 230 4.60 -4.03 7.95
N SER A 231 4.35 -5.30 8.23
CA SER A 231 5.29 -6.17 8.97
C SER A 231 6.61 -6.36 8.24
N ALA A 232 6.57 -6.43 6.91
CA ALA A 232 7.76 -6.51 6.07
C ALA A 232 8.60 -5.22 6.06
N ARG A 233 8.07 -4.10 6.58
CA ARG A 233 8.67 -2.76 6.49
C ARG A 233 8.74 -2.02 7.84
N ARG A 234 9.18 -2.71 8.90
CA ARG A 234 9.17 -2.20 10.29
C ARG A 234 10.11 -1.01 10.56
N ASP A 235 11.12 -0.83 9.73
CA ASP A 235 12.14 0.24 9.91
C ASP A 235 11.67 1.62 9.46
N ASN A 236 10.38 1.80 9.22
CA ASN A 236 9.83 3.00 8.62
C ASN A 236 9.08 3.86 9.63
N ALA A 237 8.93 5.14 9.30
CA ALA A 237 8.02 6.02 10.00
C ALA A 237 6.57 5.59 9.71
N ILE A 238 5.82 5.26 10.75
CA ILE A 238 4.43 4.82 10.63
C ILE A 238 3.52 5.91 11.19
N VAL A 239 2.54 6.33 10.40
CA VAL A 239 1.48 7.25 10.80
C VAL A 239 0.18 6.48 10.90
N TRP A 240 -0.35 6.33 12.08
CA TRP A 240 -1.63 5.68 12.31
C TRP A 240 -2.75 6.71 12.38
N VAL A 241 -3.59 6.75 11.35
CA VAL A 241 -4.77 7.61 11.26
C VAL A 241 -5.98 6.89 11.87
N ARG A 242 -6.55 7.45 12.93
CA ARG A 242 -7.66 6.92 13.72
C ARG A 242 -8.98 7.53 13.35
N GLY A 243 -8.99 8.84 13.07
CA GLY A 243 -10.21 9.57 12.80
C GLY A 243 -10.00 10.88 12.06
N TYR A 244 -11.08 11.44 11.54
CA TYR A 244 -11.11 12.70 10.83
C TYR A 244 -12.29 13.55 11.27
N ASP A 245 -12.02 14.81 11.66
CA ASP A 245 -13.04 15.83 11.90
C ASP A 245 -13.26 16.62 10.59
N ALA A 246 -14.42 16.39 9.98
CA ALA A 246 -14.75 17.03 8.70
C ALA A 246 -15.02 18.53 8.83
N ALA A 247 -15.50 19.01 10.00
CA ALA A 247 -15.81 20.41 10.23
C ALA A 247 -14.53 21.26 10.36
N LYS A 248 -13.53 20.73 11.03
CA LYS A 248 -12.24 21.40 11.27
C LYS A 248 -11.17 21.03 10.25
N GLN A 249 -11.39 20.00 9.44
CA GLN A 249 -10.40 19.42 8.55
C GLN A 249 -9.10 19.02 9.28
N THR A 250 -9.25 18.40 10.44
CA THR A 250 -8.18 17.96 11.33
C THR A 250 -8.27 16.44 11.56
N TRP A 251 -7.16 15.83 11.97
CA TRP A 251 -7.06 14.39 12.11
C TRP A 251 -6.67 13.97 13.52
N ASP A 252 -7.25 12.88 13.96
CA ASP A 252 -6.71 12.11 15.07
C ASP A 252 -5.73 11.08 14.50
N TYR A 253 -4.44 11.25 14.79
CA TYR A 253 -3.40 10.33 14.35
C TYR A 253 -2.26 10.23 15.39
N ALA A 254 -1.50 9.16 15.31
CA ALA A 254 -0.27 8.97 16.06
C ALA A 254 0.89 8.63 15.11
N VAL A 255 2.08 9.12 15.44
CA VAL A 255 3.33 8.72 14.78
C VAL A 255 3.97 7.64 15.65
N LEU A 256 4.09 6.43 15.12
CA LEU A 256 4.68 5.30 15.82
C LEU A 256 6.21 5.31 15.63
N PRO A 257 6.98 5.04 16.68
CA PRO A 257 8.43 4.96 16.56
C PRO A 257 8.85 3.81 15.63
N PRO A 258 9.90 3.97 14.82
CA PRO A 258 10.46 2.87 14.05
C PRO A 258 10.95 1.77 15.01
N ASN A 259 10.87 0.52 14.57
CA ASN A 259 11.24 -0.66 15.35
C ASN A 259 10.48 -0.83 16.69
N SER A 260 9.26 -0.28 16.79
CA SER A 260 8.41 -0.62 17.92
C SER A 260 8.20 -2.14 17.95
N SER A 261 8.34 -2.76 19.14
CA SER A 261 8.17 -4.21 19.36
C SER A 261 6.70 -4.67 19.21
N ILE A 262 5.93 -3.97 18.40
CA ILE A 262 4.53 -4.26 18.14
C ILE A 262 4.47 -5.54 17.32
N SER A 263 3.80 -6.58 17.83
CA SER A 263 3.57 -7.84 17.12
C SER A 263 2.62 -7.64 15.92
N GLU A 264 2.67 -8.56 14.96
CA GLU A 264 1.76 -8.54 13.80
C GLU A 264 0.29 -8.56 14.22
N ASP A 265 -0.05 -9.38 15.22
CA ASP A 265 -1.40 -9.47 15.76
C ASP A 265 -1.86 -8.14 16.36
N LEU A 266 -0.94 -7.39 16.95
CA LEU A 266 -1.21 -6.09 17.52
C LEU A 266 -1.44 -5.04 16.41
N TYR A 267 -0.64 -5.06 15.35
CA TYR A 267 -0.88 -4.21 14.17
C TYR A 267 -2.22 -4.53 13.50
N ALA A 268 -2.56 -5.81 13.33
CA ALA A 268 -3.85 -6.23 12.79
C ALA A 268 -5.01 -5.66 13.62
N THR A 269 -4.84 -5.67 14.93
CA THR A 269 -5.83 -5.14 15.88
C THR A 269 -5.92 -3.62 15.79
N LEU A 270 -4.80 -2.91 15.75
CA LEU A 270 -4.76 -1.45 15.60
C LEU A 270 -5.39 -0.96 14.29
N VAL A 271 -5.17 -1.68 13.20
CA VAL A 271 -5.72 -1.32 11.88
C VAL A 271 -7.20 -1.67 11.76
N GLY A 272 -7.64 -2.74 12.41
CA GLY A 272 -8.98 -3.31 12.24
C GLY A 272 -10.03 -2.83 13.25
N THR A 273 -9.63 -2.30 14.41
CA THR A 273 -10.59 -2.03 15.49
C THR A 273 -10.69 -0.57 15.92
N ARG A 274 -11.90 -0.18 16.32
CA ARG A 274 -12.18 1.09 17.02
C ARG A 274 -12.63 0.84 18.46
N LYS A 275 -12.68 -0.44 18.89
CA LYS A 275 -13.11 -0.88 20.21
C LYS A 275 -11.91 -1.22 21.07
N PRO A 276 -12.01 -1.11 22.40
CA PRO A 276 -11.03 -1.66 23.31
C PRO A 276 -10.73 -3.13 23.00
N VAL A 277 -9.54 -3.59 23.31
CA VAL A 277 -9.10 -4.93 22.98
C VAL A 277 -9.14 -5.82 24.23
N LEU A 278 -9.70 -7.00 24.08
CA LEU A 278 -9.69 -8.05 25.10
C LEU A 278 -8.80 -9.20 24.63
N PHE A 279 -7.65 -9.33 25.24
CA PHE A 279 -6.76 -10.47 25.01
C PHE A 279 -7.15 -11.64 25.89
N ILE A 280 -7.21 -12.84 25.31
CA ILE A 280 -7.60 -14.06 26.02
C ILE A 280 -6.62 -15.20 25.73
N GLU A 281 -6.58 -16.16 26.62
CA GLU A 281 -5.88 -17.42 26.38
C GLU A 281 -6.60 -18.29 25.35
N GLY A 282 -5.91 -19.32 24.90
CA GLY A 282 -6.45 -20.32 23.98
C GLY A 282 -6.17 -20.03 22.50
N ASP A 283 -6.51 -21.00 21.70
CA ASP A 283 -6.36 -21.00 20.24
C ASP A 283 -7.63 -20.44 19.59
N ALA A 284 -7.46 -19.62 18.58
CA ALA A 284 -8.56 -18.98 17.85
C ALA A 284 -9.57 -19.98 17.23
N THR A 285 -9.15 -21.21 16.96
CA THR A 285 -9.96 -22.21 16.28
C THR A 285 -10.62 -23.23 17.21
N HIS A 286 -9.95 -23.62 18.28
CA HIS A 286 -10.36 -24.74 19.13
C HIS A 286 -10.86 -24.31 20.52
N SER A 287 -10.44 -23.14 21.04
CA SER A 287 -10.85 -22.67 22.34
C SER A 287 -12.33 -22.32 22.39
N ILE A 288 -13.01 -22.73 23.45
CA ILE A 288 -14.39 -22.33 23.75
C ILE A 288 -14.45 -20.81 24.02
N ASP A 289 -13.46 -20.29 24.71
CA ASP A 289 -13.36 -18.87 25.09
C ASP A 289 -13.26 -17.97 23.87
N ALA A 290 -12.52 -18.37 22.83
CA ALA A 290 -12.44 -17.66 21.58
C ALA A 290 -13.78 -17.53 20.84
N LYS A 291 -14.72 -18.45 21.12
CA LYS A 291 -16.08 -18.44 20.55
C LYS A 291 -17.07 -17.73 21.48
N LEU A 292 -16.92 -17.87 22.78
CA LEU A 292 -17.85 -17.35 23.79
C LEU A 292 -17.62 -15.87 24.07
N TYR A 293 -16.40 -15.45 24.31
CA TYR A 293 -16.10 -14.08 24.74
C TYR A 293 -16.48 -12.99 23.72
N PRO A 294 -16.39 -13.18 22.40
CA PRO A 294 -16.95 -12.21 21.44
C PRO A 294 -18.47 -11.99 21.59
N LEU A 295 -19.20 -12.99 22.06
CA LEU A 295 -20.65 -12.89 22.29
C LEU A 295 -20.98 -12.21 23.61
N VAL A 296 -20.10 -12.31 24.62
CA VAL A 296 -20.30 -11.72 25.94
C VAL A 296 -19.77 -10.28 25.98
N PHE A 297 -18.60 -10.05 25.43
CA PHE A 297 -17.91 -8.76 25.42
C PHE A 297 -18.08 -8.05 24.07
N THR A 298 -19.31 -7.71 23.74
CA THR A 298 -19.67 -7.12 22.43
C THR A 298 -19.03 -5.74 22.19
N ASP A 299 -18.64 -5.04 23.26
CA ASP A 299 -17.99 -3.73 23.19
C ASP A 299 -16.46 -3.81 23.04
N TYR A 300 -15.92 -5.03 23.03
CA TYR A 300 -14.49 -5.30 22.87
C TYR A 300 -14.19 -6.02 21.56
N THR A 301 -12.98 -5.84 21.07
CA THR A 301 -12.40 -6.71 20.06
C THR A 301 -11.66 -7.82 20.77
N VAL A 302 -12.18 -9.04 20.74
CA VAL A 302 -11.58 -10.20 21.43
C VAL A 302 -10.52 -10.84 20.55
N LYS A 303 -9.32 -11.08 21.13
CA LYS A 303 -8.17 -11.72 20.46
C LYS A 303 -7.57 -12.82 21.35
N SER A 304 -7.51 -14.05 20.81
CA SER A 304 -6.83 -15.16 21.46
C SER A 304 -5.34 -15.18 21.09
N LEU A 305 -4.47 -15.35 22.09
CA LEU A 305 -3.01 -15.28 21.95
C LEU A 305 -2.29 -16.57 22.33
N GLY A 306 -3.03 -17.60 22.73
CA GLY A 306 -2.52 -18.92 23.10
C GLY A 306 -2.18 -19.02 24.57
N SER A 307 -1.04 -18.51 25.04
CA SER A 307 -0.61 -18.70 26.44
C SER A 307 -0.81 -17.47 27.31
N CYS A 308 -0.96 -17.70 28.62
CA CYS A 308 -1.01 -16.69 29.67
C CYS A 308 0.09 -15.61 29.52
N ASN A 309 1.33 -16.02 29.32
CA ASN A 309 2.45 -15.10 29.18
C ASN A 309 2.28 -14.15 27.98
N LYS A 310 1.79 -14.65 26.85
CA LYS A 310 1.52 -13.83 25.66
C LYS A 310 0.39 -12.84 25.91
N VAL A 311 -0.65 -13.23 26.64
CA VAL A 311 -1.76 -12.33 27.01
C VAL A 311 -1.26 -11.21 27.91
N ILE A 312 -0.46 -11.52 28.92
CA ILE A 312 0.12 -10.53 29.84
C ILE A 312 1.06 -9.57 29.10
N GLU A 313 1.96 -10.10 28.27
CA GLU A 313 2.90 -9.30 27.49
C GLU A 313 2.18 -8.39 26.50
N ALA A 314 1.21 -8.92 25.74
CA ALA A 314 0.44 -8.14 24.78
C ALA A 314 -0.39 -7.05 25.47
N THR A 315 -1.08 -7.37 26.57
CA THR A 315 -1.86 -6.39 27.34
C THR A 315 -0.97 -5.27 27.87
N ARG A 316 0.19 -5.60 28.42
CA ARG A 316 1.15 -4.60 28.89
C ARG A 316 1.66 -3.73 27.75
N THR A 317 2.19 -4.34 26.70
CA THR A 317 2.72 -3.61 25.52
C THR A 317 1.67 -2.71 24.90
N PHE A 318 0.43 -3.21 24.82
CA PHE A 318 -0.67 -2.42 24.28
C PHE A 318 -0.97 -1.21 25.17
N ASN A 319 -1.07 -1.39 26.48
CA ASN A 319 -1.36 -0.30 27.42
C ASN A 319 -0.18 0.66 27.60
N ASP A 320 1.08 0.21 27.49
CA ASP A 320 2.26 1.08 27.45
C ASP A 320 2.23 2.03 26.25
N LEU A 321 1.58 1.61 25.16
CA LEU A 321 1.35 2.41 23.97
C LEU A 321 0.04 3.19 23.98
N ASN A 322 -0.73 3.18 25.07
CA ASN A 322 -2.03 3.86 25.19
C ASN A 322 -1.95 5.36 24.83
N ALA A 323 -0.85 6.03 25.20
CA ALA A 323 -0.62 7.43 24.80
C ALA A 323 -0.63 7.65 23.29
N PHE A 324 -0.36 6.61 22.49
CA PHE A 324 -0.33 6.66 21.04
C PHE A 324 -1.66 6.26 20.39
N HIS A 325 -2.34 5.24 20.92
CA HIS A 325 -3.56 4.72 20.27
C HIS A 325 -4.87 5.04 21.01
N HIS A 326 -4.80 5.46 22.28
CA HIS A 326 -5.96 5.80 23.14
C HIS A 326 -7.04 4.69 23.21
N LEU A 327 -6.63 3.44 23.04
CA LEU A 327 -7.49 2.28 23.23
C LEU A 327 -7.04 1.55 24.48
N ASP A 328 -7.97 1.23 25.33
CA ASP A 328 -7.69 0.39 26.48
C ASP A 328 -7.62 -1.08 26.06
N SER A 329 -6.74 -1.84 26.70
CA SER A 329 -6.77 -3.28 26.58
C SER A 329 -6.84 -3.96 27.93
N HIS A 330 -7.52 -5.09 27.94
CA HIS A 330 -7.64 -5.97 29.09
C HIS A 330 -7.18 -7.38 28.71
N GLY A 331 -6.64 -8.12 29.66
CA GLY A 331 -6.25 -9.51 29.48
C GLY A 331 -7.07 -10.41 30.40
N ILE A 332 -7.63 -11.48 29.88
CA ILE A 332 -8.21 -12.56 30.69
C ILE A 332 -7.28 -13.76 30.57
N VAL A 333 -6.81 -14.23 31.73
CA VAL A 333 -5.97 -15.42 31.86
C VAL A 333 -6.63 -16.40 32.82
N ASP A 334 -6.46 -17.70 32.52
CA ASP A 334 -6.97 -18.73 33.40
C ASP A 334 -6.19 -18.76 34.70
N ARG A 335 -6.91 -18.98 35.79
CA ARG A 335 -6.33 -19.11 37.09
C ARG A 335 -5.80 -20.52 37.27
N ASP A 336 -4.70 -20.84 36.59
CA ASP A 336 -3.97 -22.06 36.88
C ASP A 336 -3.40 -22.02 38.34
N PRO A 337 -3.34 -23.13 39.05
CA PRO A 337 -2.78 -23.18 40.39
C PRO A 337 -1.24 -23.05 40.41
N VAL A 338 -0.69 -22.14 39.64
CA VAL A 338 0.74 -21.82 39.60
C VAL A 338 1.02 -20.70 40.57
N SER A 339 1.92 -21.00 41.48
CA SER A 339 2.40 -20.24 42.65
C SER A 339 2.16 -18.72 42.65
N TYR A 340 1.63 -18.22 43.74
CA TYR A 340 1.33 -16.83 44.15
C TYR A 340 2.45 -15.78 43.92
N THR A 341 3.63 -16.15 43.50
CA THR A 341 4.79 -15.26 43.38
C THR A 341 4.77 -14.39 42.09
N HIS A 342 4.01 -14.75 41.08
CA HIS A 342 3.98 -14.00 39.81
C HIS A 342 2.80 -13.03 39.68
N LEU A 343 1.76 -13.12 40.53
CA LEU A 343 0.55 -12.31 40.46
C LEU A 343 0.65 -10.93 41.15
N ARG A 344 1.71 -10.68 41.93
CA ARG A 344 1.88 -9.42 42.67
C ARG A 344 2.34 -8.22 41.87
N ALA A 345 2.61 -8.37 40.59
CA ALA A 345 3.20 -7.27 39.82
C ALA A 345 2.17 -6.35 39.15
N HIS A 346 0.95 -6.81 38.87
CA HIS A 346 -0.05 -5.96 38.17
C HIS A 346 -1.48 -6.42 38.50
N GLU A 347 -2.06 -5.78 39.49
CA GLU A 347 -3.51 -5.86 39.72
C GLU A 347 -4.26 -4.93 38.77
N THR A 348 -4.95 -5.50 37.81
CA THR A 348 -6.28 -5.09 37.44
C THR A 348 -7.02 -6.35 36.98
N VAL A 349 -7.54 -7.05 38.01
CA VAL A 349 -8.45 -8.18 37.83
C VAL A 349 -9.84 -7.63 38.05
N LEU A 350 -10.69 -7.74 37.04
CA LEU A 350 -12.14 -7.76 37.22
C LEU A 350 -12.58 -9.19 37.50
#